data_0a609d9219ebdfa22c98295bc8806740
#
_entry.id   0a609d9219ebdfa22c98295bc8806740
#
_cell.length_a   1.000
_cell.length_b   1.000
_cell.length_c   1.000
_cell.angle_alpha   90.00
_cell.angle_beta   90.00
_cell.angle_gamma   90.00
#
_symmetry.space_group_name_H-M   'P 1'
#
loop_
_entity.id
_entity.type
_entity.pdbx_description
1 polymer ?
#
loop_
_entity_poly.entity_id
_entity_poly.type
_entity_poly.pdbx_seq_one_letter_code
_entity_poly.pdbx_strand_id
1 'polypeptide(L)'
;TEVEMATRLGVDLKEYARDIKIKSPAKFDQCLDSERYRGLVNQDMKDGAELGITGTPGFFVGLFDSKSGEIQGEVLSGAQPYSTFKQTLDKYLSRR
;
A
#
# COMPACT_ATOMS: atom_id res chain seq x y z
N THR A 1 4.92 23.65 -6.00
CA THR A 1 5.13 22.63 -7.03
C THR A 1 5.24 21.23 -6.40
N GLU A 2 5.12 20.20 -7.20
CA GLU A 2 5.31 18.82 -6.73
C GLU A 2 6.72 18.59 -6.18
N VAL A 3 7.73 19.19 -6.81
CA VAL A 3 9.12 19.09 -6.36
C VAL A 3 9.31 19.75 -4.99
N GLU A 4 8.72 20.94 -4.78
CA GLU A 4 8.77 21.65 -3.50
C GLU A 4 8.07 20.85 -2.40
N MET A 5 6.91 20.29 -2.70
CA MET A 5 6.16 19.46 -1.75
C MET A 5 6.92 18.20 -1.39
N ALA A 6 7.51 17.52 -2.36
CA ALA A 6 8.31 16.32 -2.12
C ALA A 6 9.55 16.62 -1.27
N THR A 7 10.25 17.72 -1.54
CA THR A 7 11.41 18.15 -0.78
C THR A 7 11.03 18.45 0.66
N ARG A 8 9.92 19.17 0.87
CA ARG A 8 9.42 19.51 2.20
C ARG A 8 9.02 18.27 2.99
N LEU A 9 8.34 17.32 2.34
CA LEU A 9 7.96 16.07 2.97
C LEU A 9 9.18 15.29 3.45
N GLY A 10 10.25 15.26 2.65
CA GLY A 10 11.50 14.61 3.05
C GLY A 10 12.11 15.23 4.31
N VAL A 11 12.12 16.57 4.41
CA VAL A 11 12.60 17.28 5.60
C VAL A 11 11.72 16.95 6.80
N ASP A 12 10.40 16.98 6.64
CA ASP A 12 9.45 16.72 7.71
C ASP A 12 9.59 15.28 8.23
N LEU A 13 9.74 14.29 7.34
CA LEU A 13 9.92 12.89 7.72
C LEU A 13 11.18 12.67 8.54
N LYS A 14 12.27 13.35 8.19
CA LYS A 14 13.52 13.30 8.96
C LYS A 14 13.34 13.87 10.36
N GLU A 15 12.62 14.98 10.48
CA GLU A 15 12.32 15.59 11.77
C GLU A 15 11.46 14.66 12.64
N TYR A 16 10.42 14.07 12.07
CA TYR A 16 9.56 13.11 12.78
C TYR A 16 10.35 11.90 13.30
N ALA A 17 11.26 11.40 12.49
CA ALA A 17 12.11 10.29 12.89
C ALA A 17 12.96 10.63 14.13
N ARG A 18 13.46 11.87 14.22
CA ARG A 18 14.21 12.33 15.37
C ARG A 18 13.32 12.54 16.60
N ASP A 19 12.13 13.08 16.37
CA ASP A 19 11.16 13.33 17.45
C ASP A 19 10.75 12.04 18.17
N ILE A 20 10.56 10.96 17.44
CA ILE A 20 10.23 9.65 18.01
C ILE A 20 11.46 8.85 18.44
N LYS A 21 12.66 9.43 18.32
CA LYS A 21 13.93 8.86 18.79
C LYS A 21 14.23 7.47 18.20
N ILE A 22 14.12 7.36 16.88
CA ILE A 22 14.49 6.10 16.19
C ILE A 22 15.97 5.82 16.37
N LYS A 23 16.34 4.53 16.32
CA LYS A 23 17.76 4.15 16.26
C LYS A 23 18.33 4.56 14.89
N SER A 24 19.57 5.06 14.92
CA SER A 24 20.31 5.37 13.70
C SER A 24 19.58 6.35 12.76
N PRO A 25 19.32 7.60 13.19
CA PRO A 25 18.65 8.60 12.31
C PRO A 25 19.38 8.82 11.00
N ALA A 26 20.71 8.73 10.99
CA ALA A 26 21.51 8.88 9.78
C ALA A 26 21.21 7.78 8.74
N LYS A 27 21.00 6.55 9.19
CA LYS A 27 20.62 5.44 8.31
C LYS A 27 19.22 5.65 7.73
N PHE A 28 18.30 6.18 8.54
CA PHE A 28 16.96 6.55 8.07
C PHE A 28 17.04 7.60 6.97
N ASP A 29 17.78 8.69 7.20
CA ASP A 29 17.96 9.76 6.23
C ASP A 29 18.55 9.23 4.91
N GLN A 30 19.58 8.40 5.00
CA GLN A 30 20.23 7.81 3.83
C GLN A 30 19.28 6.92 3.04
N CYS A 31 18.51 6.09 3.71
CA CYS A 31 17.52 5.23 3.08
C CYS A 31 16.45 6.04 2.38
N LEU A 32 15.94 7.08 3.04
CA LEU A 32 14.93 7.98 2.49
C LEU A 32 15.44 8.71 1.24
N ASP A 33 16.63 9.30 1.34
CA ASP A 33 17.22 10.08 0.24
C ASP A 33 17.62 9.19 -0.96
N SER A 34 17.99 7.93 -0.72
CA SER A 34 18.39 7.00 -1.77
C SER A 34 17.23 6.51 -2.64
N GLU A 35 16.00 6.68 -2.17
CA GLU A 35 14.80 6.15 -2.84
C GLU A 35 14.91 4.63 -3.11
N ARG A 36 15.53 3.93 -2.18
CA ARG A 36 15.88 2.50 -2.29
C ARG A 36 14.68 1.62 -2.68
N TYR A 37 13.50 1.95 -2.16
CA TYR A 37 12.30 1.14 -2.34
C TYR A 37 11.35 1.69 -3.41
N ARG A 38 11.76 2.72 -4.15
CA ARG A 38 10.92 3.35 -5.18
C ARG A 38 10.41 2.35 -6.22
N GLY A 39 11.28 1.44 -6.66
CA GLY A 39 10.91 0.42 -7.63
C GLY A 39 9.82 -0.51 -7.12
N LEU A 40 9.93 -0.93 -5.85
CA LEU A 40 8.91 -1.79 -5.21
C LEU A 40 7.59 -1.06 -5.05
N VAL A 41 7.61 0.21 -4.63
CA VAL A 41 6.40 1.03 -4.49
C VAL A 41 5.72 1.21 -5.85
N ASN A 42 6.48 1.51 -6.89
CA ASN A 42 5.95 1.68 -8.24
C ASN A 42 5.34 0.38 -8.77
N GLN A 43 5.95 -0.76 -8.46
CA GLN A 43 5.39 -2.06 -8.84
C GLN A 43 4.06 -2.33 -8.12
N ASP A 44 3.98 -2.02 -6.83
CA ASP A 44 2.74 -2.16 -6.07
C ASP A 44 1.62 -1.28 -6.64
N MET A 45 1.95 -0.04 -7.01
CA MET A 45 0.99 0.87 -7.66
C MET A 45 0.49 0.31 -8.98
N LYS A 46 1.38 -0.26 -9.78
CA LYS A 46 1.04 -0.90 -11.05
C LYS A 46 0.12 -2.10 -10.84
N ASP A 47 0.46 -2.96 -9.89
CA ASP A 47 -0.33 -4.14 -9.55
C ASP A 47 -1.74 -3.74 -9.10
N GLY A 48 -1.85 -2.71 -8.26
CA GLY A 48 -3.13 -2.17 -7.83
C GLY A 48 -3.98 -1.66 -8.99
N ALA A 49 -3.36 -0.93 -9.91
CA ALA A 49 -4.04 -0.42 -11.11
C ALA A 49 -4.55 -1.54 -12.00
N GLU A 50 -3.74 -2.59 -12.19
CA GLU A 50 -4.14 -3.77 -12.99
C GLU A 50 -5.32 -4.51 -12.36
N LEU A 51 -5.43 -4.51 -11.02
CA LEU A 51 -6.56 -5.08 -10.30
C LEU A 51 -7.81 -4.18 -10.31
N GLY A 52 -7.71 -2.97 -10.84
CA GLY A 52 -8.83 -2.03 -10.89
C GLY A 52 -8.97 -1.17 -9.64
N ILE A 53 -7.97 -1.10 -8.80
CA ILE A 53 -7.96 -0.24 -7.61
C ILE A 53 -7.56 1.17 -8.04
N THR A 54 -8.47 2.13 -7.91
CA THR A 54 -8.30 3.50 -8.41
C THR A 54 -8.38 4.58 -7.33
N GLY A 55 -8.63 4.20 -6.07
CA GLY A 55 -8.75 5.14 -4.97
C GLY A 55 -8.37 4.50 -3.64
N THR A 56 -8.45 5.30 -2.57
CA THR A 56 -8.07 4.87 -1.23
C THR A 56 -9.20 5.07 -0.22
N PRO A 57 -9.38 4.11 0.70
CA PRO A 57 -8.77 2.80 0.67
C PRO A 57 -9.33 1.93 -0.45
N GLY A 58 -8.48 1.08 -1.04
CA GLY A 58 -8.91 0.13 -2.04
C GLY A 58 -8.54 -1.29 -1.61
N PHE A 59 -9.43 -2.25 -1.89
CA PHE A 59 -9.24 -3.65 -1.49
C PHE A 59 -9.52 -4.56 -2.67
N PHE A 60 -8.80 -5.65 -2.73
CA PHE A 60 -9.12 -6.76 -3.62
C PHE A 60 -9.30 -8.03 -2.76
N VAL A 61 -10.45 -8.63 -2.85
CA VAL A 61 -10.81 -9.81 -2.05
C VAL A 61 -11.09 -10.98 -2.98
N GLY A 62 -10.46 -12.11 -2.73
CA GLY A 62 -10.66 -13.27 -3.60
C GLY A 62 -9.94 -14.50 -3.13
N LEU A 63 -9.89 -15.49 -4.00
CA LEU A 63 -9.18 -16.75 -3.78
C LEU A 63 -7.83 -16.72 -4.48
N PHE A 64 -6.78 -17.03 -3.74
CA PHE A 64 -5.43 -17.10 -4.24
C PHE A 64 -5.05 -18.54 -4.58
N ASP A 65 -4.55 -18.75 -5.80
CA ASP A 65 -3.98 -20.01 -6.22
C ASP A 65 -2.46 -19.96 -6.09
N SER A 66 -1.94 -20.70 -5.13
CA SER A 66 -0.50 -20.73 -4.86
C SER A 66 0.32 -21.36 -5.99
N LYS A 67 -0.30 -22.17 -6.84
CA LYS A 67 0.40 -22.81 -7.95
C LYS A 67 0.60 -21.86 -9.13
N SER A 68 -0.44 -21.11 -9.49
CA SER A 68 -0.38 -20.14 -10.60
C SER A 68 0.06 -18.76 -10.16
N GLY A 69 -0.05 -18.44 -8.87
CA GLY A 69 0.18 -17.10 -8.34
C GLY A 69 -0.95 -16.12 -8.67
N GLU A 70 -2.07 -16.62 -9.16
CA GLU A 70 -3.21 -15.78 -9.53
C GLU A 70 -4.20 -15.62 -8.39
N ILE A 71 -4.89 -14.49 -8.38
CA ILE A 71 -6.01 -14.23 -7.49
C ILE A 71 -7.26 -13.94 -8.32
N GLN A 72 -8.36 -14.59 -8.00
CA GLN A 72 -9.67 -14.34 -8.61
C GLN A 72 -10.61 -13.80 -7.56
N GLY A 73 -11.19 -12.64 -7.82
CA GLY A 73 -12.01 -11.98 -6.84
C GLY A 73 -12.63 -10.69 -7.32
N GLU A 74 -12.86 -9.80 -6.39
CA GLU A 74 -13.52 -8.52 -6.68
C GLU A 74 -12.91 -7.37 -5.90
N VAL A 75 -13.08 -6.17 -6.45
CA VAL A 75 -12.64 -4.93 -5.83
C VAL A 75 -13.70 -4.43 -4.85
N LEU A 76 -13.26 -4.04 -3.66
CA LEU A 76 -14.05 -3.24 -2.74
C LEU A 76 -13.45 -1.84 -2.70
N SER A 77 -14.22 -0.85 -3.15
CA SER A 77 -13.77 0.54 -3.23
C SER A 77 -14.22 1.32 -2.00
N GLY A 78 -13.26 1.95 -1.35
CA GLY A 78 -13.53 2.82 -0.21
C GLY A 78 -13.71 2.10 1.11
N ALA A 79 -13.90 2.89 2.16
CA ALA A 79 -14.12 2.40 3.51
C ALA A 79 -15.59 1.99 3.67
N GLN A 80 -15.93 0.81 3.17
CA GLN A 80 -17.27 0.26 3.23
C GLN A 80 -17.67 -0.15 4.66
N PRO A 81 -18.97 -0.28 4.95
CA PRO A 81 -19.42 -0.82 6.24
C PRO A 81 -18.88 -2.22 6.48
N TYR A 82 -18.72 -2.58 7.75
CA TYR A 82 -18.27 -3.91 8.16
C TYR A 82 -19.09 -5.03 7.49
N SER A 83 -20.41 -4.86 7.39
CA SER A 83 -21.29 -5.86 6.78
C SER A 83 -20.91 -6.19 5.33
N THR A 84 -20.46 -5.20 4.57
CA THR A 84 -20.02 -5.38 3.19
C THR A 84 -18.74 -6.26 3.14
N PHE A 85 -17.78 -5.98 4.00
CA PHE A 85 -16.55 -6.79 4.09
C PHE A 85 -16.86 -8.21 4.54
N LYS A 86 -17.72 -8.36 5.54
CA LYS A 86 -18.11 -9.67 6.06
C LYS A 86 -18.77 -10.51 4.97
N GLN A 87 -19.73 -9.96 4.26
CA GLN A 87 -20.41 -10.66 3.18
C GLN A 87 -19.46 -11.11 2.08
N THR A 88 -18.55 -10.22 1.68
CA THR A 88 -17.57 -10.52 0.64
C THR A 88 -16.60 -11.61 1.09
N LEU A 89 -16.08 -11.51 2.29
CA LEU A 89 -15.17 -12.52 2.84
C LEU A 89 -15.86 -13.87 2.98
N ASP A 90 -17.08 -13.92 3.51
CA ASP A 90 -17.87 -15.15 3.66
C ASP A 90 -18.12 -15.83 2.31
N LYS A 91 -18.41 -15.01 1.28
CA LYS A 91 -18.62 -15.48 -0.09
C LYS A 91 -17.41 -16.27 -0.61
N TYR A 92 -16.20 -15.73 -0.45
CA TYR A 92 -14.98 -16.40 -0.92
C TYR A 92 -14.55 -17.53 -0.01
N LEU A 93 -14.78 -17.43 1.30
CA LEU A 93 -14.53 -18.53 2.23
C LEU A 93 -15.36 -19.77 1.91
N SER A 94 -16.59 -19.59 1.44
CA SER A 94 -17.47 -20.72 1.08
C SER A 94 -17.07 -21.38 -0.24
N ARG A 95 -16.24 -20.75 -1.03
CA ARG A 95 -15.82 -21.27 -2.36
C ARG A 95 -14.50 -22.03 -2.34
N ARG A 96 -13.75 -21.96 -1.24
CA ARG A 96 -12.46 -22.63 -1.18
C ARG A 96 -12.55 -24.13 -0.87
#